data_ea31c5fb19f73401551465845ce28427
#
_entry.id   ea31c5fb19f73401551465845ce28427
#
_cell.length_a   1.000
_cell.length_b   1.000
_cell.length_c   1.000
_cell.angle_alpha   90.00
_cell.angle_beta   90.00
_cell.angle_gamma   90.00
#
_symmetry.space_group_name_H-M   'P 1'
#
loop_
_entity.id
_entity.type
_entity.pdbx_description
1 polymer ?
#
loop_
_entity_poly.entity_id
_entity_poly.type
_entity_poly.pdbx_seq_one_letter_code
_entity_poly.pdbx_strand_id
1 'polypeptide(L)'
;MNSKLKLALIVLAAVIALAIIVAIVVFSFAGASDEPDVSASPAVSGTQAPSVEPTPQPTEQTDPEQVEAGTTTATIAVGGDIVMHTGLNTEALTFDGTYDYTPIFGVLPDLISGADYAVCSLVSTLADGGEYTAYPLFRSPVSLAGAISSVGFDLVNTATSHLADSYKDGIDYTLDALDNAGLAHVGTYRTQEERDSSGNRTMADINGISVAFLAYTCDTNNVPVSGFEYAASICATDYLTGGTEI
;
A
#
# COMPACT_ATOMS: atom_id res chain seq x y z
N MET A 1 13.88 -59.99 14.88
CA MET A 1 13.13 -59.24 13.86
C MET A 1 14.10 -58.77 12.81
N ASN A 2 13.92 -59.14 11.54
CA ASN A 2 14.82 -58.89 10.44
C ASN A 2 14.88 -57.35 10.17
N SER A 3 16.08 -56.80 9.83
CA SER A 3 16.28 -55.38 9.65
C SER A 3 15.36 -54.79 8.56
N LYS A 4 15.05 -55.55 7.52
CA LYS A 4 14.08 -55.17 6.49
C LYS A 4 12.65 -55.02 7.03
N LEU A 5 12.25 -55.87 8.00
CA LEU A 5 10.93 -55.76 8.61
C LEU A 5 10.82 -54.57 9.56
N LYS A 6 11.92 -54.21 10.26
CA LYS A 6 11.96 -52.98 11.08
C LYS A 6 11.83 -51.72 10.23
N LEU A 7 12.57 -51.66 9.08
CA LEU A 7 12.49 -50.53 8.17
C LEU A 7 11.08 -50.40 7.55
N ALA A 8 10.45 -51.51 7.15
CA ALA A 8 9.10 -51.48 6.59
C ALA A 8 8.07 -50.98 7.62
N LEU A 9 8.18 -51.36 8.90
CA LEU A 9 7.31 -50.85 9.96
C LEU A 9 7.50 -49.39 10.27
N ILE A 10 8.75 -48.86 10.19
CA ILE A 10 9.04 -47.43 10.37
C ILE A 10 8.43 -46.63 9.23
N VAL A 11 8.60 -47.07 7.97
CA VAL A 11 8.02 -46.40 6.81
C VAL A 11 6.50 -46.41 6.88
N LEU A 12 5.88 -47.52 7.25
CA LEU A 12 4.43 -47.61 7.41
C LEU A 12 3.92 -46.65 8.47
N ALA A 13 4.59 -46.58 9.62
CA ALA A 13 4.23 -45.64 10.70
C ALA A 13 4.32 -44.18 10.28
N ALA A 14 5.36 -43.82 9.50
CA ALA A 14 5.53 -42.48 8.96
C ALA A 14 4.43 -42.08 7.95
N VAL A 15 4.04 -43.02 7.08
CA VAL A 15 2.94 -42.81 6.11
C VAL A 15 1.60 -42.64 6.83
N ILE A 16 1.34 -43.42 7.87
CA ILE A 16 0.09 -43.30 8.69
C ILE A 16 0.08 -41.94 9.42
N ALA A 17 1.21 -41.52 10.00
CA ALA A 17 1.31 -40.23 10.67
C ALA A 17 1.06 -39.07 9.70
N LEU A 18 1.62 -39.11 8.50
CA LEU A 18 1.40 -38.10 7.46
C LEU A 18 -0.07 -38.06 7.01
N ALA A 19 -0.72 -39.23 6.85
CA ALA A 19 -2.12 -39.28 6.47
C ALA A 19 -3.04 -38.67 7.56
N ILE A 20 -2.72 -38.89 8.85
CA ILE A 20 -3.46 -38.30 9.99
C ILE A 20 -3.30 -36.77 9.99
N ILE A 21 -2.08 -36.24 9.74
CA ILE A 21 -1.83 -34.79 9.68
C ILE A 21 -2.62 -34.17 8.53
N VAL A 22 -2.62 -34.79 7.36
CA VAL A 22 -3.40 -34.31 6.20
C VAL A 22 -4.90 -34.34 6.51
N ALA A 23 -5.42 -35.37 7.16
CA ALA A 23 -6.82 -35.44 7.52
C ALA A 23 -7.21 -34.36 8.54
N ILE A 24 -6.35 -34.04 9.52
CA ILE A 24 -6.60 -33.00 10.52
C ILE A 24 -6.62 -31.62 9.81
N VAL A 25 -5.68 -31.35 8.90
CA VAL A 25 -5.64 -30.09 8.13
C VAL A 25 -6.89 -29.92 7.28
N VAL A 26 -7.31 -30.96 6.54
CA VAL A 26 -8.50 -30.91 5.69
C VAL A 26 -9.78 -30.73 6.54
N PHE A 27 -9.86 -31.35 7.71
CA PHE A 27 -11.02 -31.20 8.59
C PHE A 27 -11.09 -29.84 9.28
N SER A 28 -9.94 -29.21 9.55
CA SER A 28 -9.88 -27.84 10.09
C SER A 28 -10.30 -26.78 9.06
N PHE A 29 -10.10 -27.02 7.77
CA PHE A 29 -10.56 -26.12 6.71
C PHE A 29 -12.03 -26.35 6.32
N ALA A 30 -12.61 -27.52 6.56
CA ALA A 30 -14.00 -27.82 6.21
C ALA A 30 -15.03 -27.32 7.25
N GLY A 31 -14.58 -26.80 8.40
CA GLY A 31 -15.45 -26.34 9.50
C GLY A 31 -15.63 -24.82 9.62
N ALA A 32 -15.10 -24.02 8.71
CA ALA A 32 -15.16 -22.56 8.78
C ALA A 32 -16.02 -21.97 7.64
N SER A 33 -17.30 -22.30 7.64
CA SER A 33 -18.33 -21.57 6.88
C SER A 33 -19.46 -21.16 7.82
N ASP A 34 -19.15 -20.30 8.79
CA ASP A 34 -20.15 -19.44 9.44
C ASP A 34 -20.08 -18.08 8.74
N GLU A 35 -20.92 -17.90 7.72
CA GLU A 35 -21.31 -16.56 7.28
C GLU A 35 -22.08 -15.89 8.43
N PRO A 36 -21.73 -14.66 8.83
CA PRO A 36 -22.58 -13.91 9.74
C PRO A 36 -23.86 -13.55 9.02
N ASP A 37 -24.98 -14.11 9.51
CA ASP A 37 -26.34 -13.74 9.18
C ASP A 37 -26.53 -12.24 9.45
N VAL A 38 -26.60 -11.44 8.38
CA VAL A 38 -26.91 -10.02 8.45
C VAL A 38 -28.42 -9.93 8.67
N SER A 39 -28.82 -10.06 9.94
CA SER A 39 -30.18 -9.83 10.39
C SER A 39 -30.62 -8.40 10.04
N ALA A 40 -31.70 -8.33 9.31
CA ALA A 40 -32.36 -7.13 8.83
C ALA A 40 -32.54 -6.09 9.95
N SER A 41 -32.08 -4.88 9.69
CA SER A 41 -32.41 -3.67 10.45
C SER A 41 -33.92 -3.47 10.47
N PRO A 42 -34.55 -3.11 11.61
CA PRO A 42 -35.97 -2.89 11.67
C PRO A 42 -36.36 -1.67 10.83
N ALA A 43 -37.39 -1.85 10.01
CA ALA A 43 -37.99 -0.80 9.22
C ALA A 43 -38.50 0.35 10.13
N VAL A 44 -37.90 1.53 9.98
CA VAL A 44 -38.43 2.75 10.58
C VAL A 44 -39.70 3.12 9.83
N SER A 45 -40.83 3.05 10.55
CA SER A 45 -42.15 3.49 10.07
C SER A 45 -42.10 4.96 9.66
N GLY A 46 -42.31 5.22 8.38
CA GLY A 46 -42.28 6.56 7.83
C GLY A 46 -43.47 7.39 8.30
N THR A 47 -43.15 8.50 8.98
CA THR A 47 -44.10 9.61 9.09
C THR A 47 -44.05 10.37 7.77
N GLN A 48 -45.20 10.42 7.07
CA GLN A 48 -45.37 11.21 5.85
C GLN A 48 -45.12 12.69 6.12
N ALA A 49 -44.09 13.24 5.52
CA ALA A 49 -43.91 14.66 5.40
C ALA A 49 -44.91 15.23 4.40
N PRO A 50 -45.44 16.46 4.61
CA PRO A 50 -46.40 17.05 3.69
C PRO A 50 -45.78 17.27 2.32
N SER A 51 -46.56 16.91 1.29
CA SER A 51 -46.27 17.14 -0.13
C SER A 51 -46.08 18.64 -0.38
N VAL A 52 -44.85 19.04 -0.66
CA VAL A 52 -44.57 20.36 -1.20
C VAL A 52 -44.62 20.25 -2.71
N GLU A 53 -45.55 20.97 -3.32
CA GLU A 53 -45.72 21.15 -4.75
C GLU A 53 -44.40 21.66 -5.36
N PRO A 54 -43.85 21.09 -6.44
CA PRO A 54 -42.58 21.53 -7.00
C PRO A 54 -42.76 22.93 -7.61
N THR A 55 -42.13 23.91 -6.97
CA THR A 55 -41.86 25.21 -7.58
C THR A 55 -41.01 24.97 -8.84
N PRO A 56 -41.35 25.53 -10.01
CA PRO A 56 -40.53 25.37 -11.21
C PRO A 56 -39.14 25.98 -10.94
N GLN A 57 -38.14 25.13 -10.93
CA GLN A 57 -36.74 25.52 -10.87
C GLN A 57 -36.43 26.29 -12.15
N PRO A 58 -35.82 27.49 -12.07
CA PRO A 58 -35.29 28.14 -13.25
C PRO A 58 -34.31 27.19 -13.92
N THR A 59 -34.54 26.88 -15.18
CA THR A 59 -33.59 26.18 -16.02
C THR A 59 -32.38 27.09 -16.14
N GLU A 60 -31.37 26.85 -15.34
CA GLU A 60 -30.06 27.45 -15.51
C GLU A 60 -29.49 26.92 -16.82
N GLN A 61 -29.61 27.75 -17.83
CA GLN A 61 -28.95 27.57 -19.10
C GLN A 61 -27.47 27.71 -18.80
N THR A 62 -26.76 26.60 -18.56
CA THR A 62 -25.32 26.58 -18.50
C THR A 62 -24.80 26.95 -19.87
N ASP A 63 -24.42 28.23 -19.99
CA ASP A 63 -23.62 28.73 -21.09
C ASP A 63 -22.23 27.99 -21.03
N PRO A 64 -21.84 27.20 -22.05
CA PRO A 64 -20.64 26.39 -21.99
C PRO A 64 -19.34 27.16 -22.10
N GLU A 65 -19.33 28.48 -22.04
CA GLU A 65 -18.12 29.25 -22.35
C GLU A 65 -17.99 30.53 -21.51
N GLN A 66 -17.77 30.34 -20.19
CA GLN A 66 -17.02 31.30 -19.40
C GLN A 66 -15.92 30.57 -18.65
N VAL A 67 -14.88 30.16 -19.39
CA VAL A 67 -13.54 29.97 -18.79
C VAL A 67 -13.12 31.38 -18.39
N GLU A 68 -13.19 31.70 -17.11
CA GLU A 68 -12.65 32.97 -16.61
C GLU A 68 -11.19 33.06 -17.04
N ALA A 69 -10.87 34.09 -17.81
CA ALA A 69 -9.52 34.36 -18.27
C ALA A 69 -8.63 34.54 -17.02
N GLY A 70 -7.83 33.53 -16.69
CA GLY A 70 -6.91 33.54 -15.57
C GLY A 70 -7.02 32.39 -14.57
N THR A 71 -7.95 31.44 -14.71
CA THR A 71 -8.04 30.28 -13.84
C THR A 71 -7.05 29.19 -14.32
N THR A 72 -6.13 28.80 -13.45
CA THR A 72 -5.26 27.62 -13.66
C THR A 72 -5.82 26.45 -12.86
N THR A 73 -5.87 25.28 -13.48
CA THR A 73 -6.32 24.05 -12.83
C THR A 73 -5.22 22.98 -12.83
N ALA A 74 -5.21 22.15 -11.80
CA ALA A 74 -4.37 20.97 -11.71
C ALA A 74 -5.22 19.78 -11.27
N THR A 75 -5.08 18.66 -11.94
CA THR A 75 -5.73 17.39 -11.61
C THR A 75 -4.72 16.46 -10.97
N ILE A 76 -5.02 15.98 -9.77
CA ILE A 76 -4.16 15.03 -9.04
C ILE A 76 -4.90 13.70 -8.93
N ALA A 77 -4.31 12.64 -9.47
CA ALA A 77 -4.77 11.28 -9.23
C ALA A 77 -4.11 10.73 -7.97
N VAL A 78 -4.90 10.17 -7.07
CA VAL A 78 -4.38 9.55 -5.85
C VAL A 78 -4.75 8.06 -5.88
N GLY A 79 -3.72 7.22 -6.01
CA GLY A 79 -3.82 5.77 -5.86
C GLY A 79 -3.82 5.37 -4.38
N GLY A 80 -4.11 4.10 -4.13
CA GLY A 80 -4.02 3.50 -2.80
C GLY A 80 -2.63 2.91 -2.52
N ASP A 81 -2.63 1.92 -1.65
CA ASP A 81 -1.43 1.22 -1.22
C ASP A 81 -0.95 0.19 -2.27
N ILE A 82 0.32 0.25 -2.57
CA ILE A 82 1.04 -0.77 -3.34
C ILE A 82 1.69 -1.72 -2.34
N VAL A 83 1.12 -2.93 -2.23
CA VAL A 83 1.52 -3.96 -1.26
C VAL A 83 1.86 -5.25 -1.99
N MET A 84 3.13 -5.63 -2.01
CA MET A 84 3.58 -6.81 -2.73
C MET A 84 3.58 -8.05 -1.83
N HIS A 85 2.42 -8.72 -1.78
CA HIS A 85 2.30 -10.04 -1.16
C HIS A 85 2.98 -11.13 -1.99
N THR A 86 3.23 -12.30 -1.37
CA THR A 86 3.93 -13.44 -1.98
C THR A 86 3.39 -13.80 -3.37
N GLY A 87 2.07 -13.77 -3.58
CA GLY A 87 1.46 -14.07 -4.88
C GLY A 87 1.90 -13.11 -5.97
N LEU A 88 1.93 -11.79 -5.67
CA LEU A 88 2.35 -10.76 -6.61
C LEU A 88 3.86 -10.82 -6.90
N ASN A 89 4.68 -11.09 -5.88
CA ASN A 89 6.12 -11.32 -6.09
C ASN A 89 6.37 -12.57 -6.95
N THR A 90 5.57 -13.62 -6.78
CA THR A 90 5.67 -14.83 -7.61
C THR A 90 5.26 -14.57 -9.06
N GLU A 91 4.19 -13.79 -9.27
CA GLU A 91 3.72 -13.41 -10.60
C GLU A 91 4.73 -12.52 -11.34
N ALA A 92 5.40 -11.61 -10.60
CA ALA A 92 6.42 -10.73 -11.14
C ALA A 92 7.73 -11.46 -11.49
N LEU A 93 7.98 -12.67 -10.93
CA LEU A 93 9.22 -13.41 -11.14
C LEU A 93 9.29 -13.92 -12.58
N THR A 94 10.29 -13.48 -13.32
CA THR A 94 10.54 -13.88 -14.70
C THR A 94 11.38 -15.17 -14.78
N PHE A 95 11.44 -15.78 -15.96
CA PHE A 95 12.16 -17.04 -16.18
C PHE A 95 13.67 -16.94 -15.91
N ASP A 96 14.26 -15.76 -16.08
CA ASP A 96 15.69 -15.51 -15.85
C ASP A 96 16.01 -15.12 -14.39
N GLY A 97 15.01 -15.14 -13.51
CA GLY A 97 15.15 -14.87 -12.08
C GLY A 97 15.12 -13.39 -11.71
N THR A 98 14.80 -12.51 -12.66
CA THR A 98 14.51 -11.09 -12.38
C THR A 98 13.05 -10.90 -12.03
N TYR A 99 12.64 -9.65 -11.74
CA TYR A 99 11.26 -9.32 -11.41
C TYR A 99 10.75 -8.20 -12.31
N ASP A 100 9.62 -8.45 -12.98
CA ASP A 100 8.87 -7.46 -13.77
C ASP A 100 7.46 -7.30 -13.19
N TYR A 101 7.21 -6.17 -12.54
CA TYR A 101 5.92 -5.83 -11.95
C TYR A 101 4.99 -5.11 -12.93
N THR A 102 5.47 -4.70 -14.10
CA THR A 102 4.69 -3.92 -15.07
C THR A 102 3.35 -4.56 -15.44
N PRO A 103 3.27 -5.90 -15.70
CA PRO A 103 2.00 -6.53 -16.04
C PRO A 103 0.97 -6.51 -14.91
N ILE A 104 1.40 -6.44 -13.64
CA ILE A 104 0.52 -6.45 -12.46
C ILE A 104 -0.32 -5.18 -12.40
N PHE A 105 0.22 -4.06 -12.87
CA PHE A 105 -0.47 -2.77 -12.85
C PHE A 105 -1.56 -2.64 -13.93
N GLY A 106 -1.53 -3.48 -14.96
CA GLY A 106 -2.62 -3.70 -15.92
C GLY A 106 -3.23 -2.42 -16.47
N VAL A 107 -4.42 -2.06 -15.99
CA VAL A 107 -5.21 -0.91 -16.46
C VAL A 107 -4.92 0.41 -15.73
N LEU A 108 -4.04 0.42 -14.73
CA LEU A 108 -3.75 1.63 -13.97
C LEU A 108 -3.21 2.78 -14.83
N PRO A 109 -2.32 2.55 -15.82
CA PRO A 109 -1.85 3.64 -16.69
C PRO A 109 -2.99 4.40 -17.35
N ASP A 110 -4.03 3.71 -17.84
CA ASP A 110 -5.18 4.32 -18.49
C ASP A 110 -6.02 5.17 -17.50
N LEU A 111 -6.07 4.75 -16.24
CA LEU A 111 -6.85 5.44 -15.20
C LEU A 111 -6.20 6.74 -14.73
N ILE A 112 -4.87 6.79 -14.70
CA ILE A 112 -4.13 7.93 -14.15
C ILE A 112 -3.56 8.87 -15.22
N SER A 113 -3.50 8.45 -16.49
CA SER A 113 -2.90 9.22 -17.60
C SER A 113 -3.59 10.56 -17.89
N GLY A 114 -4.81 10.76 -17.39
CA GLY A 114 -5.55 12.02 -17.51
C GLY A 114 -5.25 13.05 -16.41
N ALA A 115 -4.44 12.68 -15.40
CA ALA A 115 -4.06 13.59 -14.33
C ALA A 115 -2.77 14.33 -14.67
N ASP A 116 -2.63 15.54 -14.12
CA ASP A 116 -1.40 16.34 -14.25
C ASP A 116 -0.31 15.86 -13.28
N TYR A 117 -0.69 15.12 -12.24
CA TYR A 117 0.20 14.56 -11.23
C TYR A 117 -0.44 13.33 -10.57
N ALA A 118 0.31 12.27 -10.37
CA ALA A 118 -0.22 11.04 -9.79
C ALA A 118 0.60 10.59 -8.55
N VAL A 119 -0.11 10.17 -7.51
CA VAL A 119 0.46 9.81 -6.20
C VAL A 119 0.00 8.44 -5.76
N CYS A 120 0.90 7.62 -5.19
CA CYS A 120 0.56 6.34 -4.54
C CYS A 120 1.30 6.17 -3.22
N SER A 121 0.93 5.15 -2.45
CA SER A 121 1.65 4.73 -1.23
C SER A 121 2.38 3.42 -1.49
N LEU A 122 3.63 3.32 -1.08
CA LEU A 122 4.43 2.08 -1.14
C LEU A 122 4.50 1.46 0.25
N VAL A 123 3.85 0.31 0.41
CA VAL A 123 3.81 -0.46 1.67
C VAL A 123 4.80 -1.63 1.57
N SER A 124 6.06 -1.32 1.38
CA SER A 124 7.17 -2.28 1.35
C SER A 124 8.48 -1.52 1.39
N THR A 125 9.49 -2.08 2.04
CA THR A 125 10.86 -1.66 1.79
C THR A 125 11.36 -2.29 0.50
N LEU A 126 12.24 -1.60 -0.23
CA LEU A 126 12.88 -2.10 -1.44
C LEU A 126 14.30 -2.56 -1.15
N ALA A 127 14.79 -3.50 -1.95
CA ALA A 127 16.16 -4.01 -1.83
C ALA A 127 16.70 -4.52 -3.17
N ASP A 128 18.02 -4.41 -3.32
CA ASP A 128 18.75 -4.98 -4.44
C ASP A 128 19.37 -6.33 -4.02
N GLY A 129 18.61 -7.41 -4.25
CA GLY A 129 19.01 -8.76 -3.93
C GLY A 129 18.69 -9.22 -2.50
N GLY A 130 19.08 -10.45 -2.17
CA GLY A 130 18.74 -11.15 -0.95
C GLY A 130 17.37 -11.80 -1.01
N GLU A 131 16.81 -12.15 0.15
CA GLU A 131 15.48 -12.74 0.25
C GLU A 131 14.41 -11.64 0.17
N TYR A 132 13.44 -11.81 -0.71
CA TYR A 132 12.26 -10.95 -0.78
C TYR A 132 11.13 -11.59 0.01
N THR A 133 10.46 -10.79 0.83
CA THR A 133 9.46 -11.26 1.81
C THR A 133 8.15 -10.50 1.66
N ALA A 134 7.07 -11.13 2.14
CA ALA A 134 5.76 -10.51 2.28
C ALA A 134 5.40 -10.44 3.77
N TYR A 135 4.09 -10.40 4.10
CA TYR A 135 3.65 -10.36 5.50
C TYR A 135 4.38 -11.40 6.37
N PRO A 136 4.86 -11.07 7.58
CA PRO A 136 4.62 -9.81 8.30
C PRO A 136 5.63 -8.69 8.04
N LEU A 137 6.72 -8.92 7.31
CA LEU A 137 7.74 -7.94 6.97
C LEU A 137 7.90 -7.88 5.46
N PHE A 138 7.50 -6.76 4.86
CA PHE A 138 7.52 -6.59 3.40
C PHE A 138 8.88 -6.11 2.90
N ARG A 139 9.46 -6.86 1.99
CA ARG A 139 10.71 -6.53 1.31
C ARG A 139 10.62 -6.96 -0.14
N SER A 140 10.61 -6.00 -1.06
CA SER A 140 10.42 -6.22 -2.48
C SER A 140 11.65 -5.84 -3.30
N PRO A 141 11.82 -6.37 -4.52
CA PRO A 141 12.88 -5.96 -5.43
C PRO A 141 12.80 -4.48 -5.80
N VAL A 142 13.97 -3.84 -6.00
CA VAL A 142 14.07 -2.43 -6.46
C VAL A 142 13.39 -2.20 -7.81
N SER A 143 13.22 -3.23 -8.64
CA SER A 143 12.51 -3.14 -9.94
C SER A 143 11.05 -2.68 -9.79
N LEU A 144 10.45 -2.83 -8.60
CA LEU A 144 9.12 -2.32 -8.30
C LEU A 144 9.03 -0.80 -8.47
N ALA A 145 10.08 -0.05 -8.08
CA ALA A 145 10.11 1.41 -8.29
C ALA A 145 10.03 1.78 -9.77
N GLY A 146 10.78 1.07 -10.63
CA GLY A 146 10.71 1.26 -12.08
C GLY A 146 9.33 0.97 -12.65
N ALA A 147 8.65 -0.07 -12.15
CA ALA A 147 7.28 -0.39 -12.56
C ALA A 147 6.29 0.70 -12.13
N ILE A 148 6.38 1.21 -10.89
CA ILE A 148 5.56 2.33 -10.40
C ILE A 148 5.73 3.57 -11.28
N SER A 149 6.98 3.93 -11.63
CA SER A 149 7.28 5.05 -12.53
C SER A 149 6.69 4.81 -13.93
N SER A 150 6.80 3.59 -14.48
CA SER A 150 6.28 3.25 -15.82
C SER A 150 4.76 3.32 -15.92
N VAL A 151 4.05 3.16 -14.82
CA VAL A 151 2.58 3.32 -14.73
C VAL A 151 2.17 4.79 -14.87
N GLY A 152 3.07 5.72 -14.50
CA GLY A 152 2.83 7.16 -14.58
C GLY A 152 2.61 7.83 -13.23
N PHE A 153 2.99 7.20 -12.13
CA PHE A 153 3.06 7.88 -10.83
C PHE A 153 4.26 8.82 -10.78
N ASP A 154 4.08 9.97 -10.13
CA ASP A 154 5.07 11.03 -9.97
C ASP A 154 5.64 11.06 -8.55
N LEU A 155 4.82 10.75 -7.53
CA LEU A 155 5.20 10.82 -6.13
C LEU A 155 4.74 9.59 -5.37
N VAL A 156 5.63 9.09 -4.48
CA VAL A 156 5.38 7.94 -3.62
C VAL A 156 5.36 8.36 -2.16
N ASN A 157 4.24 8.12 -1.47
CA ASN A 157 4.20 8.15 -0.02
C ASN A 157 4.93 6.94 0.54
N THR A 158 5.96 7.17 1.34
CA THR A 158 6.77 6.16 2.00
C THR A 158 6.51 6.08 3.51
N ALA A 159 5.74 7.01 4.10
CA ALA A 159 5.33 6.96 5.51
C ALA A 159 4.17 6.00 5.71
N THR A 160 4.46 4.70 5.68
CA THR A 160 3.50 3.62 5.91
C THR A 160 3.88 2.83 7.15
N SER A 161 3.01 1.97 7.66
CA SER A 161 3.32 1.11 8.82
C SER A 161 4.49 0.15 8.56
N HIS A 162 4.83 -0.13 7.30
CA HIS A 162 5.88 -1.05 6.89
C HIS A 162 7.18 -0.36 6.41
N LEU A 163 7.29 0.96 6.64
CA LEU A 163 8.46 1.74 6.21
C LEU A 163 9.80 1.24 6.77
N ALA A 164 9.79 0.59 7.94
CA ALA A 164 10.97 0.14 8.65
C ALA A 164 11.18 -1.38 8.62
N ASP A 165 10.44 -2.14 7.82
CA ASP A 165 10.48 -3.61 7.79
C ASP A 165 11.89 -4.18 7.50
N SER A 166 12.76 -3.43 6.86
CA SER A 166 14.18 -3.74 6.67
C SER A 166 15.09 -2.73 7.39
N TYR A 167 14.63 -2.13 8.47
CA TYR A 167 15.34 -1.13 9.26
C TYR A 167 15.80 0.08 8.41
N LYS A 168 16.83 0.79 8.90
CA LYS A 168 17.36 2.00 8.23
C LYS A 168 17.86 1.72 6.81
N ASP A 169 18.56 0.60 6.63
CA ASP A 169 19.07 0.21 5.31
C ASP A 169 17.92 0.04 4.29
N GLY A 170 16.79 -0.53 4.73
CA GLY A 170 15.61 -0.67 3.88
C GLY A 170 15.02 0.67 3.47
N ILE A 171 15.01 1.66 4.36
CA ILE A 171 14.59 3.03 4.02
C ILE A 171 15.53 3.61 2.96
N ASP A 172 16.85 3.52 3.18
CA ASP A 172 17.84 4.08 2.25
C ASP A 172 17.74 3.44 0.86
N TYR A 173 17.71 2.11 0.78
CA TYR A 173 17.54 1.39 -0.49
C TYR A 173 16.22 1.74 -1.19
N THR A 174 15.13 1.93 -0.42
CA THR A 174 13.85 2.33 -0.99
C THR A 174 13.94 3.72 -1.63
N LEU A 175 14.50 4.69 -0.91
CA LEU A 175 14.64 6.05 -1.40
C LEU A 175 15.57 6.11 -2.63
N ASP A 176 16.70 5.38 -2.59
CA ASP A 176 17.61 5.29 -3.74
C ASP A 176 16.93 4.67 -4.97
N ALA A 177 16.10 3.64 -4.77
CA ALA A 177 15.36 3.02 -5.86
C ALA A 177 14.31 3.96 -6.47
N LEU A 178 13.62 4.75 -5.63
CA LEU A 178 12.64 5.75 -6.09
C LEU A 178 13.35 6.88 -6.86
N ASP A 179 14.45 7.41 -6.34
CA ASP A 179 15.26 8.44 -7.01
C ASP A 179 15.77 7.96 -8.37
N ASN A 180 16.30 6.71 -8.42
CA ASN A 180 16.77 6.10 -9.67
C ASN A 180 15.65 5.89 -10.70
N ALA A 181 14.41 5.70 -10.23
CA ALA A 181 13.23 5.60 -11.09
C ALA A 181 12.63 6.96 -11.48
N GLY A 182 13.18 8.07 -10.97
CA GLY A 182 12.68 9.42 -11.22
C GLY A 182 11.40 9.77 -10.45
N LEU A 183 11.09 9.04 -9.37
CA LEU A 183 9.93 9.25 -8.53
C LEU A 183 10.25 10.20 -7.37
N ALA A 184 9.44 11.23 -7.18
CA ALA A 184 9.47 11.99 -5.95
C ALA A 184 8.96 11.13 -4.78
N HIS A 185 9.38 11.44 -3.56
CA HIS A 185 8.94 10.70 -2.38
C HIS A 185 8.67 11.63 -1.20
N VAL A 186 7.87 11.19 -0.23
CA VAL A 186 7.52 11.94 0.96
C VAL A 186 7.31 11.00 2.16
N GLY A 187 7.79 11.40 3.33
CA GLY A 187 7.47 10.73 4.59
C GLY A 187 8.62 9.95 5.23
N THR A 188 9.67 9.61 4.46
CA THR A 188 10.91 9.03 5.00
C THR A 188 12.13 9.78 4.48
N TYR A 189 13.25 9.70 5.23
CA TYR A 189 14.45 10.50 5.00
C TYR A 189 15.71 9.69 5.27
N ARG A 190 16.78 9.96 4.53
CA ARG A 190 18.10 9.33 4.71
C ARG A 190 18.84 9.89 5.91
N THR A 191 18.72 11.22 6.11
CA THR A 191 19.42 11.95 7.17
C THR A 191 18.52 12.95 7.88
N GLN A 192 18.93 13.37 9.07
CA GLN A 192 18.27 14.44 9.82
C GLN A 192 18.28 15.76 9.02
N GLU A 193 19.38 16.06 8.31
CA GLU A 193 19.51 17.27 7.50
C GLU A 193 18.54 17.27 6.32
N GLU A 194 18.32 16.11 5.69
CA GLU A 194 17.33 15.95 4.60
C GLU A 194 15.92 16.26 5.14
N ARG A 195 15.55 15.68 6.27
CA ARG A 195 14.27 15.95 6.92
C ARG A 195 14.09 17.41 7.26
N ASP A 196 15.07 18.01 7.92
CA ASP A 196 15.00 19.40 8.40
C ASP A 196 14.93 20.39 7.23
N SER A 197 15.71 20.16 6.17
CA SER A 197 15.71 21.00 4.97
C SER A 197 14.42 20.90 4.17
N SER A 198 13.80 19.71 4.12
CA SER A 198 12.52 19.52 3.44
C SER A 198 11.34 20.14 4.21
N GLY A 199 11.49 20.39 5.52
CA GLY A 199 10.41 20.81 6.40
C GLY A 199 9.31 19.74 6.49
N ASN A 200 9.69 18.46 6.39
CA ASN A 200 8.84 17.30 6.48
C ASN A 200 7.75 17.24 5.37
N ARG A 201 8.07 17.78 4.19
CA ARG A 201 7.18 17.84 3.02
C ARG A 201 7.95 17.72 1.71
N THR A 202 7.24 17.33 0.66
CA THR A 202 7.73 17.38 -0.72
C THR A 202 6.89 18.36 -1.51
N MET A 203 7.54 19.27 -2.23
CA MET A 203 6.87 20.29 -3.05
C MET A 203 6.87 19.87 -4.51
N ALA A 204 5.74 20.08 -5.19
CA ALA A 204 5.64 19.97 -6.64
C ALA A 204 5.00 21.23 -7.21
N ASP A 205 5.44 21.65 -8.39
CA ASP A 205 4.74 22.64 -9.21
C ASP A 205 3.90 21.88 -10.23
N ILE A 206 2.59 22.05 -10.16
CA ILE A 206 1.64 21.37 -11.02
C ILE A 206 0.88 22.45 -11.80
N ASN A 207 1.21 22.63 -13.07
CA ASN A 207 0.63 23.67 -13.91
C ASN A 207 0.78 25.10 -13.33
N GLY A 208 1.88 25.40 -12.62
CA GLY A 208 2.11 26.68 -11.97
C GLY A 208 1.43 26.81 -10.59
N ILE A 209 0.83 25.74 -10.07
CA ILE A 209 0.28 25.67 -8.71
C ILE A 209 1.29 24.93 -7.83
N SER A 210 1.82 25.61 -6.81
CA SER A 210 2.70 24.97 -5.82
C SER A 210 1.91 24.13 -4.86
N VAL A 211 2.14 22.81 -4.85
CA VAL A 211 1.48 21.83 -4.01
C VAL A 211 2.47 21.24 -3.02
N ALA A 212 2.12 21.21 -1.73
CA ALA A 212 2.89 20.56 -0.68
C ALA A 212 2.27 19.20 -0.34
N PHE A 213 3.07 18.13 -0.44
CA PHE A 213 2.70 16.80 -0.01
C PHE A 213 3.31 16.51 1.36
N LEU A 214 2.49 16.03 2.30
CA LEU A 214 2.89 15.61 3.63
C LEU A 214 2.41 14.19 3.84
N ALA A 215 3.24 13.38 4.50
CA ALA A 215 2.90 12.00 4.80
C ALA A 215 3.38 11.61 6.20
N TYR A 216 2.53 10.91 6.93
CA TYR A 216 2.78 10.46 8.29
C TYR A 216 2.21 9.05 8.48
N THR A 217 2.84 8.27 9.35
CA THR A 217 2.32 6.99 9.83
C THR A 217 2.12 7.04 11.34
N CYS A 218 1.23 6.19 11.86
CA CYS A 218 1.00 6.06 13.31
C CYS A 218 1.84 4.96 13.96
N ASP A 219 2.43 4.06 13.17
CA ASP A 219 3.25 2.96 13.68
C ASP A 219 4.30 2.51 12.64
N THR A 220 5.15 1.57 13.04
CA THR A 220 6.24 0.99 12.24
C THR A 220 6.19 -0.54 12.26
N ASN A 221 5.00 -1.13 12.30
CA ASN A 221 4.80 -2.59 12.36
C ASN A 221 5.59 -3.25 13.53
N ASN A 222 5.68 -2.56 14.66
CA ASN A 222 6.49 -2.93 15.82
C ASN A 222 8.01 -3.05 15.54
N VAL A 223 8.50 -2.58 14.40
CA VAL A 223 9.94 -2.49 14.13
C VAL A 223 10.49 -1.25 14.80
N PRO A 224 11.47 -1.37 15.72
CA PRO A 224 12.01 -0.21 16.41
C PRO A 224 12.83 0.67 15.48
N VAL A 225 12.60 1.98 15.55
CA VAL A 225 13.34 3.00 14.79
C VAL A 225 14.38 3.73 15.65
N SER A 226 14.71 3.18 16.81
CA SER A 226 15.69 3.77 17.74
C SER A 226 17.04 3.99 17.08
N GLY A 227 17.52 5.23 17.13
CA GLY A 227 18.78 5.66 16.52
C GLY A 227 18.64 6.21 15.11
N PHE A 228 17.45 6.12 14.51
CA PHE A 228 17.11 6.73 13.21
C PHE A 228 15.68 7.27 13.17
N GLU A 229 15.19 7.78 14.29
CA GLU A 229 13.83 8.33 14.43
C GLU A 229 13.53 9.44 13.41
N TYR A 230 14.58 10.17 13.01
CA TYR A 230 14.49 11.19 11.96
C TYR A 230 14.09 10.63 10.60
N ALA A 231 14.38 9.35 10.35
CA ALA A 231 14.15 8.75 9.04
C ALA A 231 12.68 8.49 8.74
N ALA A 232 11.77 8.72 9.69
CA ALA A 232 10.35 8.45 9.54
C ALA A 232 9.49 9.61 10.06
N SER A 233 8.45 9.95 9.31
CA SER A 233 7.40 10.87 9.76
C SER A 233 6.34 10.08 10.54
N ILE A 234 6.50 9.99 11.87
CA ILE A 234 5.61 9.25 12.76
C ILE A 234 4.78 10.23 13.58
N CYS A 235 3.45 10.06 13.57
CA CYS A 235 2.56 10.74 14.49
C CYS A 235 2.66 10.07 15.85
N ALA A 236 3.07 10.82 16.89
CA ALA A 236 2.95 10.33 18.24
C ALA A 236 1.45 10.26 18.62
N THR A 237 0.96 9.06 18.92
CA THR A 237 -0.42 8.88 19.39
C THR A 237 -0.39 8.62 20.89
N ASP A 238 -0.95 9.53 21.67
CA ASP A 238 -1.21 9.30 23.08
C ASP A 238 -2.56 8.57 23.23
N TYR A 239 -2.48 7.25 23.39
CA TYR A 239 -3.67 6.41 23.57
C TYR A 239 -4.44 6.68 24.86
N LEU A 240 -3.82 7.35 25.85
CA LEU A 240 -4.46 7.67 27.13
C LEU A 240 -5.28 8.95 27.04
N THR A 241 -4.81 9.93 26.29
CA THR A 241 -5.49 11.23 26.14
C THR A 241 -6.23 11.36 24.81
N GLY A 242 -6.01 10.45 23.88
CA GLY A 242 -6.53 10.52 22.50
C GLY A 242 -5.95 11.68 21.70
N GLY A 243 -4.87 12.28 22.18
CA GLY A 243 -4.12 13.32 21.45
C GLY A 243 -3.20 12.73 20.42
N THR A 244 -3.08 13.37 19.27
CA THR A 244 -2.07 13.08 18.25
C THR A 244 -1.16 14.29 18.14
N GLU A 245 0.12 14.10 18.41
CA GLU A 245 1.15 15.12 18.16
C GLU A 245 1.81 14.85 16.80
N ILE A 246 1.88 15.88 15.97
CA ILE A 246 2.46 15.84 14.61
C ILE A 246 3.78 16.62 14.60
#